data_3454631d9056894d122c9caa405792bd
#
_entry.id   3454631d9056894d122c9caa405792bd
#
_cell.length_a   1.000
_cell.length_b   1.000
_cell.length_c   1.000
_cell.angle_alpha   90.00
_cell.angle_beta   90.00
_cell.angle_gamma   90.00
#
_symmetry.space_group_name_H-M   'P 1'
#
loop_
_entity.id
_entity.type
_entity.pdbx_description
1 polymer ?
#
loop_
_entity_poly.entity_id
_entity_poly.type
_entity_poly.pdbx_seq_one_letter_code
_entity_poly.pdbx_strand_id
1 'polypeptide(L)'
;IDSTALIEGLKSGKIGAAGLDVYEEESDYFYEDYSGAVMPDDELARIISMPNVLLTSHQAFLTREALKNIAETTMENLRQYFNGEALPNEICYRCAKDGKCKKEHKERCF
;
A
#
# COMPACT_ATOMS: atom_id res chain seq x y z
N ILE A 1 9.65 -5.84 -2.09
CA ILE A 1 10.43 -7.10 -2.15
C ILE A 1 10.76 -7.37 -3.61
N ASP A 2 12.00 -7.78 -3.88
CA ASP A 2 12.42 -8.26 -5.18
C ASP A 2 11.81 -9.66 -5.43
N SER A 3 10.90 -9.76 -6.38
CA SER A 3 10.10 -10.96 -6.66
C SER A 3 10.97 -12.10 -7.22
N THR A 4 11.91 -11.78 -8.09
CA THR A 4 12.85 -12.78 -8.64
C THR A 4 13.71 -13.40 -7.55
N ALA A 5 14.30 -12.58 -6.66
CA ALA A 5 15.12 -13.07 -5.55
C ALA A 5 14.30 -13.88 -4.53
N LEU A 6 13.03 -13.50 -4.28
CA LEU A 6 12.12 -14.27 -3.45
C LEU A 6 11.86 -15.65 -4.04
N ILE A 7 11.54 -15.74 -5.33
CA ILE A 7 11.31 -17.00 -6.04
C ILE A 7 12.53 -17.91 -5.97
N GLU A 8 13.72 -17.37 -6.17
CA GLU A 8 14.97 -18.14 -6.05
C GLU A 8 15.21 -18.65 -4.62
N GLY A 9 14.95 -17.80 -3.63
CA GLY A 9 15.07 -18.16 -2.21
C GLY A 9 14.12 -19.28 -1.79
N LEU A 10 12.86 -19.23 -2.27
CA LEU A 10 11.84 -20.26 -2.03
C LEU A 10 12.22 -21.59 -2.73
N LYS A 11 12.64 -21.53 -4.00
CA LYS A 11 13.07 -22.71 -4.77
C LYS A 11 14.29 -23.42 -4.21
N SER A 12 15.26 -22.65 -3.73
CA SER A 12 16.48 -23.21 -3.13
C SER A 12 16.25 -23.74 -1.71
N GLY A 13 15.07 -23.51 -1.11
CA GLY A 13 14.78 -23.85 0.27
C GLY A 13 15.45 -22.93 1.30
N LYS A 14 16.14 -21.88 0.87
CA LYS A 14 16.72 -20.86 1.75
C LYS A 14 15.61 -20.08 2.48
N ILE A 15 14.47 -19.87 1.81
CA ILE A 15 13.25 -19.35 2.39
C ILE A 15 12.24 -20.50 2.44
N GLY A 16 11.78 -20.85 3.65
CA GLY A 16 10.86 -21.98 3.85
C GLY A 16 9.43 -21.70 3.37
N ALA A 17 8.94 -20.49 3.61
CA ALA A 17 7.62 -20.04 3.20
C ALA A 17 7.55 -18.51 3.16
N ALA A 18 6.56 -17.94 2.48
CA ALA A 18 6.31 -16.51 2.45
C ALA A 18 4.81 -16.20 2.59
N GLY A 19 4.50 -15.12 3.34
CA GLY A 19 3.18 -14.48 3.37
C GLY A 19 3.34 -13.05 2.85
N LEU A 20 2.65 -12.71 1.80
CA LEU A 20 2.74 -11.42 1.12
C LEU A 20 1.36 -10.77 1.07
N ASP A 21 1.29 -9.50 1.41
CA ASP A 21 0.08 -8.68 1.22
C ASP A 21 0.27 -7.62 0.14
N VAL A 22 1.50 -7.45 -0.31
CA VAL A 22 1.91 -6.49 -1.34
C VAL A 22 2.80 -7.17 -2.37
N TYR A 23 2.74 -6.67 -3.60
CA TYR A 23 3.55 -7.11 -4.72
C TYR A 23 4.12 -5.86 -5.44
N GLU A 24 5.32 -5.94 -6.02
CA GLU A 24 5.97 -4.75 -6.58
C GLU A 24 5.24 -4.12 -7.77
N GLU A 25 4.56 -4.93 -8.58
CA GLU A 25 3.76 -4.52 -9.74
C GLU A 25 2.24 -4.54 -9.41
N GLU A 26 1.85 -4.41 -8.13
CA GLU A 26 0.46 -4.59 -7.67
C GLU A 26 -0.53 -3.62 -8.30
N SER A 27 -0.11 -2.42 -8.68
CA SER A 27 -0.96 -1.40 -9.28
C SER A 27 -1.65 -1.88 -10.56
N ASP A 28 -1.02 -2.80 -11.28
CA ASP A 28 -1.49 -3.28 -12.56
C ASP A 28 -2.48 -4.44 -12.42
N TYR A 29 -2.52 -5.10 -11.25
CA TYR A 29 -3.27 -6.35 -11.07
C TYR A 29 -4.26 -6.34 -9.92
N PHE A 30 -3.97 -5.71 -8.78
CA PHE A 30 -4.79 -5.87 -7.57
C PHE A 30 -6.11 -5.10 -7.60
N TYR A 31 -6.22 -4.12 -8.46
CA TYR A 31 -7.39 -3.25 -8.57
C TYR A 31 -8.23 -3.48 -9.83
N GLU A 32 -7.84 -4.44 -10.67
CA GLU A 32 -8.53 -4.81 -11.89
C GLU A 32 -9.08 -6.24 -11.80
N ASP A 33 -10.17 -6.52 -12.52
CA ASP A 33 -10.77 -7.85 -12.57
C ASP A 33 -10.16 -8.68 -13.72
N TYR A 34 -9.24 -9.57 -13.37
CA TYR A 34 -8.62 -10.51 -14.30
C TYR A 34 -9.23 -11.92 -14.26
N SER A 35 -10.37 -12.13 -13.61
CA SER A 35 -10.95 -13.48 -13.41
C SER A 35 -11.27 -14.23 -14.72
N GLY A 36 -11.41 -13.52 -15.83
CA GLY A 36 -11.63 -14.09 -17.17
C GLY A 36 -10.41 -14.01 -18.12
N ALA A 37 -9.26 -13.55 -17.65
CA ALA A 37 -8.08 -13.33 -18.48
C ALA A 37 -6.90 -14.23 -18.08
N VAL A 38 -5.98 -14.44 -19.02
CA VAL A 38 -4.70 -15.08 -18.72
C VAL A 38 -3.83 -14.07 -17.97
N MET A 39 -3.24 -14.47 -16.85
CA MET A 39 -2.29 -13.65 -16.09
C MET A 39 -1.07 -13.36 -16.97
N PRO A 40 -0.81 -12.10 -17.34
CA PRO A 40 0.33 -11.76 -18.19
C PRO A 40 1.66 -11.70 -17.42
N ASP A 41 1.62 -11.65 -16.09
CA ASP A 41 2.79 -11.60 -15.22
C ASP A 41 3.22 -13.00 -14.81
N ASP A 42 4.32 -13.47 -15.43
CA ASP A 42 4.88 -14.80 -15.15
C ASP A 42 5.44 -14.94 -13.73
N GLU A 43 5.95 -13.87 -13.12
CA GLU A 43 6.48 -13.89 -11.76
C GLU A 43 5.35 -14.00 -10.73
N LEU A 44 4.29 -13.19 -10.88
CA LEU A 44 3.12 -13.26 -10.03
C LEU A 44 2.42 -14.61 -10.16
N ALA A 45 2.23 -15.12 -11.38
CA ALA A 45 1.66 -16.44 -11.62
C ALA A 45 2.48 -17.55 -10.94
N ARG A 46 3.80 -17.43 -10.96
CA ARG A 46 4.71 -18.37 -10.31
C ARG A 46 4.62 -18.30 -8.79
N ILE A 47 4.60 -17.10 -8.20
CA ILE A 47 4.44 -16.86 -6.77
C ILE A 47 3.13 -17.49 -6.27
N ILE A 48 2.02 -17.22 -6.96
CA ILE A 48 0.69 -17.77 -6.61
C ILE A 48 0.66 -19.30 -6.71
N SER A 49 1.40 -19.89 -7.63
CA SER A 49 1.44 -21.34 -7.82
C SER A 49 2.25 -22.10 -6.76
N MET A 50 3.05 -21.40 -5.94
CA MET A 50 3.90 -22.05 -4.93
C MET A 50 3.08 -22.46 -3.70
N PRO A 51 3.12 -23.74 -3.26
CA PRO A 51 2.29 -24.24 -2.14
C PRO A 51 2.71 -23.68 -0.77
N ASN A 52 3.90 -23.11 -0.68
CA ASN A 52 4.47 -22.50 0.52
C ASN A 52 4.40 -20.96 0.48
N VAL A 53 3.57 -20.39 -0.38
CA VAL A 53 3.31 -18.94 -0.45
C VAL A 53 1.85 -18.65 -0.22
N LEU A 54 1.56 -17.67 0.62
CA LEU A 54 0.25 -17.06 0.79
C LEU A 54 0.33 -15.62 0.27
N LEU A 55 -0.50 -15.28 -0.70
CA LEU A 55 -0.64 -13.94 -1.23
C LEU A 55 -2.04 -13.40 -0.94
N THR A 56 -2.13 -12.18 -0.40
CA THR A 56 -3.37 -11.42 -0.26
C THR A 56 -3.23 -10.10 -1.02
N SER A 57 -4.36 -9.52 -1.44
CA SER A 57 -4.37 -8.36 -2.34
C SER A 57 -4.42 -7.04 -1.57
N HIS A 58 -3.33 -6.68 -0.89
CA HIS A 58 -3.14 -5.42 -0.14
C HIS A 58 -4.30 -5.15 0.85
N GLN A 59 -4.61 -6.15 1.67
CA GLN A 59 -5.77 -6.13 2.57
C GLN A 59 -5.40 -6.07 4.07
N ALA A 60 -4.14 -5.80 4.41
CA ALA A 60 -3.70 -5.74 5.80
C ALA A 60 -4.45 -4.67 6.62
N PHE A 61 -4.99 -3.63 5.95
CA PHE A 61 -5.83 -2.62 6.59
C PHE A 61 -7.24 -3.12 6.96
N LEU A 62 -7.68 -4.27 6.47
CA LEU A 62 -9.05 -4.79 6.68
C LEU A 62 -9.20 -5.42 8.08
N THR A 63 -8.93 -4.62 9.11
CA THR A 63 -9.21 -4.93 10.51
C THR A 63 -10.16 -3.89 11.08
N ARG A 64 -10.92 -4.25 12.12
CA ARG A 64 -11.85 -3.33 12.78
C ARG A 64 -11.14 -2.07 13.27
N GLU A 65 -9.97 -2.25 13.87
CA GLU A 65 -9.15 -1.18 14.45
C GLU A 65 -8.61 -0.24 13.36
N ALA A 66 -8.07 -0.79 12.29
CA ALA A 66 -7.54 0.00 11.18
C ALA A 66 -8.65 0.78 10.46
N LEU A 67 -9.77 0.12 10.15
CA LEU A 67 -10.93 0.77 9.52
C LEU A 67 -11.50 1.89 10.40
N LYS A 68 -11.59 1.66 11.72
CA LYS A 68 -12.02 2.70 12.66
C LYS A 68 -11.07 3.89 12.65
N ASN A 69 -9.76 3.66 12.76
CA ASN A 69 -8.76 4.72 12.75
C ASN A 69 -8.76 5.52 11.43
N ILE A 70 -8.92 4.84 10.29
CA ILE A 70 -9.03 5.49 8.98
C ILE A 70 -10.27 6.38 8.94
N ALA A 71 -11.42 5.88 9.40
CA ALA A 71 -12.66 6.64 9.40
C ALA A 71 -12.57 7.87 10.34
N GLU A 72 -12.09 7.69 11.56
CA GLU A 72 -11.94 8.77 12.55
C GLU A 72 -10.96 9.85 12.05
N THR A 73 -9.81 9.46 11.50
CA THR A 73 -8.84 10.39 10.94
C THR A 73 -9.42 11.16 9.74
N THR A 74 -10.16 10.47 8.87
CA THR A 74 -10.80 11.09 7.71
C THR A 74 -11.84 12.12 8.14
N MET A 75 -12.71 11.76 9.10
CA MET A 75 -13.73 12.67 9.60
C MET A 75 -13.12 13.88 10.32
N GLU A 76 -12.06 13.68 11.09
CA GLU A 76 -11.36 14.78 11.76
C GLU A 76 -10.67 15.72 10.76
N ASN A 77 -10.01 15.19 9.73
CA ASN A 77 -9.44 16.00 8.65
C ASN A 77 -10.51 16.86 7.95
N LEU A 78 -11.69 16.28 7.67
CA LEU A 78 -12.81 17.02 7.08
C LEU A 78 -13.34 18.11 8.03
N ARG A 79 -13.53 17.78 9.31
CA ARG A 79 -13.96 18.75 10.32
C ARG A 79 -13.01 19.95 10.39
N GLN A 80 -11.71 19.69 10.49
CA GLN A 80 -10.67 20.72 10.54
C GLN A 80 -10.67 21.57 9.26
N TYR A 81 -10.81 20.93 8.10
CA TYR A 81 -10.88 21.62 6.81
C TYR A 81 -12.03 22.62 6.75
N PHE A 82 -13.25 22.19 7.08
CA PHE A 82 -14.44 23.06 7.02
C PHE A 82 -14.45 24.13 8.10
N ASN A 83 -13.83 23.91 9.26
CA ASN A 83 -13.71 24.90 10.32
C ASN A 83 -12.56 25.91 10.09
N GLY A 84 -11.75 25.76 9.05
CA GLY A 84 -10.61 26.64 8.82
C GLY A 84 -9.44 26.42 9.78
N GLU A 85 -9.42 25.27 10.46
CA GLU A 85 -8.36 24.91 11.40
C GLU A 85 -7.08 24.46 10.67
N ALA A 86 -5.96 24.34 11.41
CA ALA A 86 -4.73 23.77 10.88
C ALA A 86 -4.94 22.28 10.50
N LEU A 87 -4.31 21.84 9.42
CA LEU A 87 -4.42 20.50 8.88
C LEU A 87 -3.13 19.72 9.10
N PRO A 88 -2.94 19.02 10.22
CA PRO A 88 -1.68 18.32 10.53
C PRO A 88 -1.36 17.19 9.56
N ASN A 89 -2.38 16.61 8.93
CA ASN A 89 -2.24 15.53 7.96
C ASN A 89 -2.23 16.01 6.49
N GLU A 90 -2.10 17.32 6.26
CA GLU A 90 -2.08 17.88 4.91
C GLU A 90 -0.86 17.40 4.13
N ILE A 91 -1.08 16.90 2.92
CA ILE A 91 -0.02 16.55 1.98
C ILE A 91 0.33 17.77 1.13
N CYS A 92 1.51 18.35 1.37
CA CYS A 92 1.99 19.48 0.60
C CYS A 92 2.89 19.05 -0.57
N TYR A 93 2.35 19.08 -1.78
CA TYR A 93 3.12 18.75 -2.99
C TYR A 93 4.26 19.72 -3.29
N ARG A 94 4.19 20.96 -2.82
CA ARG A 94 5.25 21.96 -3.00
C ARG A 94 6.46 21.70 -2.09
N CYS A 95 6.21 21.23 -0.86
CA CYS A 95 7.25 20.88 0.08
C CYS A 95 7.89 19.52 -0.18
N ALA A 96 7.19 18.61 -0.84
CA ALA A 96 7.68 17.27 -1.16
C ALA A 96 8.90 17.29 -2.09
N LYS A 97 9.05 18.33 -2.95
CA LYS A 97 10.19 18.47 -3.85
C LYS A 97 11.50 18.82 -3.11
N ASP A 98 11.44 19.50 -1.97
CA ASP A 98 12.60 19.97 -1.23
C ASP A 98 12.85 19.20 0.08
N GLY A 99 12.04 18.20 0.41
CA GLY A 99 12.18 17.32 1.58
C GLY A 99 12.01 18.01 2.94
N LYS A 100 11.68 19.31 2.98
CA LYS A 100 11.45 20.06 4.22
C LYS A 100 10.30 21.05 4.04
N CYS A 101 9.22 20.85 4.80
CA CYS A 101 8.19 21.86 4.91
C CYS A 101 8.77 23.08 5.65
N LYS A 102 8.81 24.23 4.98
CA LYS A 102 9.30 25.50 5.56
C LYS A 102 8.24 26.22 6.41
N LYS A 103 7.01 25.71 6.42
CA LYS A 103 5.92 26.25 7.22
C LYS A 103 5.77 25.44 8.50
N GLU A 104 5.66 26.11 9.62
CA GLU A 104 5.39 25.51 10.93
C GLU A 104 3.94 25.01 11.02
N HIS A 105 3.40 24.24 10.10
CA HIS A 105 2.05 23.63 10.09
C HIS A 105 0.89 24.46 10.72
N LYS A 106 1.10 25.77 10.90
CA LYS A 106 0.11 26.72 11.45
C LYS A 106 -0.79 27.33 10.38
N GLU A 107 -0.40 27.19 9.11
CA GLU A 107 -1.13 27.72 7.97
C GLU A 107 -1.30 26.64 6.90
N ARG A 108 -2.41 26.71 6.16
CA ARG A 108 -2.67 25.80 5.03
C ARG A 108 -1.62 25.99 3.93
N CYS A 109 -1.29 24.91 3.23
CA CYS A 109 -0.34 24.94 2.10
C CYS A 109 -1.00 25.35 0.77
N PHE A 110 -2.31 25.54 0.72
CA PHE A 110 -3.10 25.96 -0.43
C PHE A 110 -4.16 27.00 -0.02
#